data_7b85a0548f504adde2ddaac25d09463b
#
_entry.id   7b85a0548f504adde2ddaac25d09463b
#
_cell.length_a   1.000
_cell.length_b   1.000
_cell.length_c   1.000
_cell.angle_alpha   90.00
_cell.angle_beta   90.00
_cell.angle_gamma   90.00
#
_symmetry.space_group_name_H-M   'P 1'
#
loop_
_entity.id
_entity.type
_entity.pdbx_description
1 polymer ?
#
loop_
_entity_poly.entity_id
_entity_poly.type
_entity_poly.pdbx_seq_one_letter_code
_entity_poly.pdbx_strand_id
1 'polypeptide(L)'
;MSKTIRELKEDLISAGKTAAGELVKVAKKTLTTEYKEDDELSLDKLKNAASAKKMAIFDAFEILARVELEQKNLDEEDKTPKNKNGDKVVLEEK
;
A
#
# COMPACT_ATOMS: atom_id res chain seq x y z
N MET A 1 4.07 11.30 25.76
CA MET A 1 5.23 11.64 24.95
C MET A 1 4.91 11.55 23.49
N SER A 2 5.40 12.52 22.75
CA SER A 2 5.19 12.51 21.31
C SER A 2 6.14 11.55 20.63
N LYS A 3 5.66 10.91 19.58
CA LYS A 3 6.52 10.08 18.77
C LYS A 3 7.37 10.94 17.85
N THR A 4 8.55 10.46 17.54
CA THR A 4 9.40 11.13 16.56
C THR A 4 8.79 10.94 15.17
N ILE A 5 9.27 11.75 14.23
CA ILE A 5 8.82 11.60 12.85
C ILE A 5 9.18 10.23 12.33
N ARG A 6 10.37 9.73 12.70
CA ARG A 6 10.75 8.39 12.29
C ARG A 6 9.78 7.33 12.81
N GLU A 7 9.42 7.43 14.08
CA GLU A 7 8.48 6.47 14.66
C GLU A 7 7.13 6.54 13.98
N LEU A 8 6.68 7.75 13.64
CA LEU A 8 5.42 7.90 12.92
C LEU A 8 5.49 7.27 11.53
N LYS A 9 6.61 7.43 10.85
CA LYS A 9 6.79 6.80 9.55
C LYS A 9 6.78 5.29 9.66
N GLU A 10 7.43 4.76 10.68
CA GLU A 10 7.42 3.32 10.91
C GLU A 10 6.01 2.81 11.18
N ASP A 11 5.26 3.57 11.96
CA ASP A 11 3.87 3.23 12.23
C ASP A 11 3.05 3.23 10.95
N LEU A 12 3.27 4.23 10.08
CA LEU A 12 2.54 4.30 8.82
C LEU A 12 2.92 3.15 7.89
N ILE A 13 4.19 2.78 7.87
CA ILE A 13 4.62 1.63 7.07
C ILE A 13 3.91 0.37 7.55
N SER A 14 3.88 0.18 8.86
CA SER A 14 3.21 -0.98 9.44
C SER A 14 1.72 -0.97 9.12
N ALA A 15 1.08 0.19 9.25
CA ALA A 15 -0.34 0.32 8.94
C ALA A 15 -0.59 0.05 7.45
N GLY A 16 0.32 0.50 6.60
CA GLY A 16 0.20 0.25 5.17
C GLY A 16 0.27 -1.23 4.85
N LYS A 17 1.20 -1.94 5.49
CA LYS A 17 1.29 -3.38 5.27
C LYS A 17 0.02 -4.09 5.70
N THR A 18 -0.54 -3.69 6.83
CA THR A 18 -1.78 -4.26 7.31
C THR A 18 -2.92 -3.99 6.34
N ALA A 19 -3.02 -2.74 5.87
CA ALA A 19 -4.07 -2.37 4.92
C ALA A 19 -3.94 -3.16 3.63
N ALA A 20 -2.71 -3.31 3.12
CA ALA A 20 -2.49 -4.09 1.91
C ALA A 20 -2.91 -5.53 2.13
N GLY A 21 -2.63 -6.08 3.31
CA GLY A 21 -3.06 -7.44 3.64
C GLY A 21 -4.56 -7.59 3.62
N GLU A 22 -5.28 -6.60 4.12
CA GLU A 22 -6.73 -6.64 4.08
C GLU A 22 -7.24 -6.59 2.64
N LEU A 23 -6.61 -5.77 1.81
CA LEU A 23 -7.00 -5.68 0.42
C LEU A 23 -6.71 -6.99 -0.32
N VAL A 24 -5.62 -7.65 0.04
CA VAL A 24 -5.31 -8.96 -0.56
C VAL A 24 -6.42 -9.95 -0.24
N LYS A 25 -6.98 -9.90 0.96
CA LYS A 25 -8.09 -10.79 1.30
C LYS A 25 -9.28 -10.54 0.39
N VAL A 26 -9.59 -9.26 0.13
CA VAL A 26 -10.67 -8.92 -0.78
C VAL A 26 -10.35 -9.42 -2.18
N ALA A 27 -9.11 -9.23 -2.62
CA ALA A 27 -8.71 -9.64 -3.97
C ALA A 27 -8.80 -11.15 -4.15
N LYS A 28 -8.54 -11.90 -3.09
CA LYS A 28 -8.59 -13.36 -3.18
C LYS A 28 -9.99 -13.93 -3.06
N LYS A 29 -10.93 -13.11 -2.63
CA LYS A 29 -12.28 -13.59 -2.43
C LYS A 29 -12.88 -14.04 -3.75
N THR A 30 -13.43 -15.24 -3.76
CA THR A 30 -14.05 -15.77 -4.95
C THR A 30 -15.40 -15.09 -5.18
N LEU A 31 -15.66 -14.72 -6.42
CA LEU A 31 -16.96 -14.18 -6.76
C LEU A 31 -17.97 -15.32 -6.62
N THR A 32 -19.08 -15.01 -5.96
CA THR A 32 -20.02 -16.06 -5.61
C THR A 32 -20.82 -16.52 -6.82
N THR A 33 -21.21 -17.79 -6.79
CA THR A 33 -22.03 -18.37 -7.83
C THR A 33 -23.51 -18.32 -7.48
N GLU A 34 -23.85 -17.61 -6.43
CA GLU A 34 -25.25 -17.46 -6.03
C GLU A 34 -26.03 -16.58 -6.98
N TYR A 35 -25.36 -15.80 -7.79
CA TYR A 35 -26.01 -14.88 -8.69
C TYR A 35 -26.62 -15.63 -9.85
N LYS A 36 -27.85 -15.28 -10.17
CA LYS A 36 -28.56 -15.89 -11.29
C LYS A 36 -28.29 -15.07 -12.54
N GLU A 37 -28.07 -15.77 -13.62
CA GLU A 37 -27.65 -15.10 -14.86
C GLU A 37 -28.69 -14.15 -15.39
N ASP A 38 -29.97 -14.49 -15.23
CA ASP A 38 -31.04 -13.69 -15.79
C ASP A 38 -31.64 -12.70 -14.80
N ASP A 39 -30.98 -12.50 -13.68
CA ASP A 39 -31.42 -11.55 -12.66
C ASP A 39 -30.58 -10.30 -12.78
N GLU A 40 -31.20 -9.20 -13.21
CA GLU A 40 -30.49 -7.95 -13.38
C GLU A 40 -29.79 -7.50 -12.11
N LEU A 41 -30.49 -7.65 -10.98
CA LEU A 41 -29.92 -7.24 -9.71
C LEU A 41 -28.71 -8.08 -9.37
N SER A 42 -28.76 -9.37 -9.65
CA SER A 42 -27.63 -10.25 -9.42
C SER A 42 -26.45 -9.89 -10.31
N LEU A 43 -26.71 -9.52 -11.56
CA LEU A 43 -25.65 -9.11 -12.47
C LEU A 43 -24.99 -7.82 -11.98
N ASP A 44 -25.81 -6.87 -11.50
CA ASP A 44 -25.25 -5.63 -10.98
C ASP A 44 -24.38 -5.90 -9.76
N LYS A 45 -24.84 -6.77 -8.88
CA LYS A 45 -24.05 -7.13 -7.70
C LYS A 45 -22.74 -7.79 -8.09
N LEU A 46 -22.80 -8.65 -9.10
CA LEU A 46 -21.58 -9.32 -9.57
C LEU A 46 -20.60 -8.31 -10.17
N LYS A 47 -21.12 -7.38 -10.97
CA LYS A 47 -20.26 -6.36 -11.54
C LYS A 47 -19.63 -5.50 -10.46
N ASN A 48 -20.41 -5.13 -9.44
CA ASN A 48 -19.91 -4.33 -8.34
C ASN A 48 -18.84 -5.09 -7.57
N ALA A 49 -19.06 -6.38 -7.34
CA ALA A 49 -18.09 -7.20 -6.64
C ALA A 49 -16.80 -7.32 -7.43
N ALA A 50 -16.91 -7.49 -8.76
CA ALA A 50 -15.75 -7.58 -9.60
C ALA A 50 -14.97 -6.26 -9.61
N SER A 51 -15.69 -5.15 -9.67
CA SER A 51 -15.07 -3.84 -9.65
C SER A 51 -14.35 -3.60 -8.32
N ALA A 52 -14.97 -3.97 -7.21
CA ALA A 52 -14.36 -3.82 -5.90
C ALA A 52 -13.09 -4.66 -5.80
N LYS A 53 -13.13 -5.87 -6.36
CA LYS A 53 -11.97 -6.74 -6.35
C LYS A 53 -10.82 -6.13 -7.15
N LYS A 54 -11.14 -5.58 -8.32
CA LYS A 54 -10.13 -4.93 -9.15
C LYS A 54 -9.50 -3.76 -8.42
N MET A 55 -10.35 -2.94 -7.79
CA MET A 55 -9.84 -1.79 -7.05
C MET A 55 -8.96 -2.21 -5.89
N ALA A 56 -9.34 -3.29 -5.20
CA ALA A 56 -8.53 -3.79 -4.09
C ALA A 56 -7.16 -4.21 -4.58
N ILE A 57 -7.08 -4.84 -5.74
CA ILE A 57 -5.80 -5.27 -6.30
C ILE A 57 -4.93 -4.06 -6.63
N PHE A 58 -5.52 -3.07 -7.32
CA PHE A 58 -4.77 -1.88 -7.69
C PHE A 58 -4.33 -1.10 -6.47
N ASP A 59 -5.22 -0.95 -5.49
CA ASP A 59 -4.90 -0.21 -4.28
C ASP A 59 -3.82 -0.92 -3.49
N ALA A 60 -3.85 -2.26 -3.44
CA ALA A 60 -2.82 -3.00 -2.73
C ALA A 60 -1.44 -2.76 -3.36
N PHE A 61 -1.37 -2.80 -4.69
CA PHE A 61 -0.11 -2.51 -5.37
C PHE A 61 0.37 -1.10 -5.06
N GLU A 62 -0.55 -0.15 -5.08
CA GLU A 62 -0.20 1.24 -4.83
C GLU A 62 0.34 1.42 -3.41
N ILE A 63 -0.34 0.83 -2.44
CA ILE A 63 0.08 0.92 -1.05
C ILE A 63 1.43 0.26 -0.87
N LEU A 64 1.61 -0.94 -1.43
CA LEU A 64 2.87 -1.67 -1.27
C LEU A 64 4.04 -0.93 -1.92
N ALA A 65 3.80 -0.30 -3.06
CA ALA A 65 4.86 0.48 -3.71
C ALA A 65 5.29 1.63 -2.82
N ARG A 66 4.32 2.31 -2.19
CA ARG A 66 4.67 3.41 -1.31
C ARG A 66 5.35 2.92 -0.04
N VAL A 67 4.88 1.81 0.52
CA VAL A 67 5.50 1.23 1.70
C VAL A 67 6.94 0.87 1.40
N GLU A 68 7.17 0.26 0.24
CA GLU A 68 8.52 -0.14 -0.15
C GLU A 68 9.43 1.07 -0.27
N LEU A 69 8.92 2.13 -0.88
CA LEU A 69 9.69 3.35 -1.04
C LEU A 69 10.05 3.97 0.31
N GLU A 70 9.07 4.06 1.19
CA GLU A 70 9.31 4.67 2.49
C GLU A 70 10.25 3.83 3.34
N GLN A 71 10.13 2.50 3.26
CA GLN A 71 11.04 1.63 3.98
C GLN A 71 12.47 1.82 3.48
N LYS A 72 12.62 1.91 2.18
CA LYS A 72 13.94 2.13 1.60
C LYS A 72 14.52 3.44 2.06
N ASN A 73 13.70 4.48 2.10
CA ASN A 73 14.17 5.79 2.55
C ASN A 73 14.64 5.74 3.99
N LEU A 74 13.90 5.04 4.86
CA LEU A 74 14.31 4.90 6.24
C LEU A 74 15.60 4.11 6.37
N ASP A 75 15.74 3.06 5.59
CA ASP A 75 16.94 2.25 5.63
C ASP A 75 18.15 3.07 5.19
N GLU A 76 17.98 3.91 4.20
CA GLU A 76 19.06 4.75 3.72
C GLU A 76 19.43 5.82 4.74
N GLU A 77 18.45 6.32 5.47
CA GLU A 77 18.74 7.27 6.56
C GLU A 77 19.63 6.62 7.62
N ASP A 78 19.38 5.35 7.90
CA ASP A 78 20.18 4.64 8.88
C ASP A 78 21.61 4.45 8.41
N LYS A 79 21.82 4.27 7.13
CA LYS A 79 23.13 4.00 6.60
C LYS A 79 23.94 5.26 6.37
N THR A 80 23.29 6.38 6.16
CA THR A 80 23.95 7.61 5.78
C THR A 80 24.25 8.45 7.01
N PRO A 81 25.50 8.92 7.17
CA PRO A 81 25.79 9.82 8.27
C PRO A 81 24.97 11.08 8.16
N LYS A 82 24.51 11.57 9.27
CA LYS A 82 23.60 12.71 9.27
C LYS A 82 24.26 14.01 8.86
N ASN A 83 25.54 14.15 9.10
CA ASN A 83 26.25 15.39 8.83
C ASN A 83 26.71 15.51 7.40
N LYS A 84 26.33 14.67 6.65
CA LYS A 84 26.69 14.83 5.30
C LYS A 84 26.05 16.03 4.67
N ASN A 85 26.27 16.32 4.51
CA ASN A 85 25.69 17.08 4.05
C ASN A 85 25.33 17.27 3.19
N GLY A 86 25.63 17.19 3.23
CA GLY A 86 25.41 17.27 2.68
C GLY A 86 25.09 17.26 1.96
N ASP A 87 25.47 17.07 1.88
CA ASP A 87 25.50 16.85 1.29
C ASP A 87 25.10 16.77 0.55
N LYS A 88 25.35 16.81 0.26
CA LYS A 88 25.27 16.57 -0.28
C LYS A 88 24.85 16.56 -1.02
N VAL A 89 25.21 16.71 -1.38
CA VAL A 89 25.15 16.57 -1.87
C VAL A 89 24.87 16.45 -2.67
N VAL A 90 25.12 16.58 -3.12
CA VAL A 90 25.14 16.43 -3.64
C VAL A 90 24.81 16.21 -4.50
N LEU A 91 25.10 16.27 -5.04
CA LEU A 91 25.03 16.03 -5.51
C LEU A 91 24.92 15.88 -6.29
N GLU A 92 25.25 16.04 -6.71
CA GLU A 92 25.49 15.82 -6.93
C GLU A 92 25.53 15.49 -7.41
N GLU A 93 25.97 15.59 -7.80
CA GLU A 93 26.35 15.20 -7.70
C GLU A 93 26.36 14.77 -7.86
N LYS A 94 26.77 14.70 -8.43
CA LYS A 94 27.10 14.31 -8.12
C LYS A 94 26.80 14.05 -8.17
#